data_d0fa865b1435caa47932cbd4e247ff52
#
_entry.id   d0fa865b1435caa47932cbd4e247ff52
#
_cell.length_a   1.000
_cell.length_b   1.000
_cell.length_c   1.000
_cell.angle_alpha   90.00
_cell.angle_beta   90.00
_cell.angle_gamma   90.00
#
_symmetry.space_group_name_H-M   'P 1'
#
loop_
_entity.id
_entity.type
_entity.pdbx_description
1 polymer ?
#
loop_
_entity_poly.entity_id
_entity_poly.type
_entity_poly.pdbx_seq_one_letter_code
_entity_poly.pdbx_strand_id
1 'polypeptide(L)'
;MSPTRWLHYFETQIPLAEEPLLVAARLAGSGLHASYVVYENDGMWAYAGGVRAELTLDRHGARLSREHEPDTVLPWDDRPLDLVSRLLDTVAVPEWRAYGWAAFELSYAKDGDLTHVGDERLLHLVVPRAEVRLEDGHALLRAVDQETLSALMTTIGTPVAGSAEPARPLDVHGRGEFEYREAVKLAVNEINHGDLHKVILSRVVDVDEDIDLIATYVTGRRSNDPARSFLLDLGGIEAIGFSPEIVVKVSAAGTVVSQPLAGTRALTPDLLVNENLRADLLASAKEVYEHAISVKTGTDELEDVCVRGSVSVPEFMTVRERGSVQHLASQVCGQLAPGAGIWDAFAAVFPAVTASGVPKDAAYASIRRHEPGTRGLYSGAVLTVDHIGELDAALVLRSAYRKDGHTWLRAGAGIVGHSTPEREFEETCEKLESVARYLVPAREEDA
;
A
#
# COMPACT_ATOMS: atom_id res chain seq x y z
N MET A 1 -8.81 28.13 32.59
CA MET A 1 -9.63 27.78 31.42
C MET A 1 -9.42 26.31 31.17
N SER A 2 -10.47 25.52 31.23
CA SER A 2 -10.36 24.05 31.22
C SER A 2 -9.91 23.56 29.86
N PRO A 3 -8.85 22.71 29.73
CA PRO A 3 -8.32 22.22 28.43
C PRO A 3 -9.19 21.16 27.75
N THR A 4 -10.33 20.81 28.29
CA THR A 4 -11.12 19.63 27.92
C THR A 4 -12.07 19.81 26.72
N ARG A 5 -12.10 20.96 26.05
CA ARG A 5 -13.14 21.26 25.04
C ARG A 5 -12.80 20.79 23.61
N TRP A 6 -11.61 20.23 23.36
CA TRP A 6 -11.10 19.96 22.01
C TRP A 6 -10.87 18.46 21.70
N LEU A 7 -11.29 17.56 22.59
CA LEU A 7 -10.92 16.13 22.48
C LEU A 7 -11.89 15.30 21.63
N HIS A 8 -13.12 15.78 21.35
CA HIS A 8 -14.11 14.98 20.62
C HIS A 8 -14.29 15.49 19.20
N TYR A 9 -14.59 14.58 18.27
CA TYR A 9 -15.12 14.93 16.97
C TYR A 9 -16.60 15.29 17.08
N PHE A 10 -17.05 16.26 16.29
CA PHE A 10 -18.44 16.39 15.90
C PHE A 10 -18.75 15.30 14.89
N GLU A 11 -19.87 14.62 15.05
CA GLU A 11 -20.22 13.47 14.23
C GLU A 11 -21.65 13.58 13.72
N THR A 12 -21.87 13.18 12.48
CA THR A 12 -23.19 13.04 11.88
C THR A 12 -23.20 11.95 10.83
N GLN A 13 -24.35 11.35 10.61
CA GLN A 13 -24.59 10.39 9.55
C GLN A 13 -25.61 10.97 8.57
N ILE A 14 -25.31 10.82 7.27
CA ILE A 14 -26.19 11.28 6.20
C ILE A 14 -26.45 10.14 5.20
N PRO A 15 -27.61 10.15 4.50
CA PRO A 15 -27.85 9.25 3.39
C PRO A 15 -26.86 9.50 2.25
N LEU A 16 -26.39 8.44 1.61
CA LEU A 16 -25.53 8.48 0.44
C LEU A 16 -26.27 7.87 -0.76
N ALA A 17 -26.54 8.70 -1.79
CA ALA A 17 -27.21 8.25 -3.00
C ALA A 17 -26.26 8.00 -4.17
N GLU A 18 -25.01 8.41 -4.03
CA GLU A 18 -23.96 8.34 -5.05
C GLU A 18 -22.93 7.25 -4.71
N GLU A 19 -22.24 6.76 -5.73
CA GLU A 19 -21.17 5.77 -5.58
C GLU A 19 -20.08 6.26 -4.63
N PRO A 20 -19.69 5.50 -3.58
CA PRO A 20 -18.66 5.92 -2.61
C PRO A 20 -17.34 6.37 -3.24
N LEU A 21 -16.89 5.72 -4.32
CA LEU A 21 -15.71 6.09 -5.09
C LEU A 21 -15.75 7.56 -5.54
N LEU A 22 -16.87 7.99 -6.11
CA LEU A 22 -17.01 9.36 -6.64
C LEU A 22 -17.02 10.40 -5.52
N VAL A 23 -17.64 10.08 -4.39
CA VAL A 23 -17.69 10.96 -3.22
C VAL A 23 -16.29 11.07 -2.59
N ALA A 24 -15.57 9.96 -2.46
CA ALA A 24 -14.20 9.97 -1.93
C ALA A 24 -13.26 10.79 -2.84
N ALA A 25 -13.35 10.62 -4.16
CA ALA A 25 -12.59 11.39 -5.15
C ALA A 25 -12.93 12.90 -5.09
N ARG A 26 -14.22 13.24 -4.94
CA ARG A 26 -14.67 14.63 -4.78
C ARG A 26 -14.13 15.27 -3.51
N LEU A 27 -14.12 14.55 -2.39
CA LEU A 27 -13.53 15.03 -1.14
C LEU A 27 -12.03 15.28 -1.30
N ALA A 28 -11.30 14.39 -1.95
CA ALA A 28 -9.89 14.55 -2.26
C ALA A 28 -9.61 15.79 -3.14
N GLY A 29 -10.42 15.98 -4.19
CA GLY A 29 -10.29 17.10 -5.13
C GLY A 29 -10.93 18.42 -4.67
N SER A 30 -11.53 18.47 -3.48
CA SER A 30 -12.27 19.65 -3.01
C SER A 30 -11.41 20.82 -2.58
N GLY A 31 -10.11 20.59 -2.33
CA GLY A 31 -9.22 21.61 -1.73
C GLY A 31 -9.50 21.91 -0.25
N LEU A 32 -10.42 21.19 0.41
CA LEU A 32 -10.71 21.38 1.85
C LEU A 32 -9.49 21.12 2.74
N HIS A 33 -8.64 20.19 2.33
CA HIS A 33 -7.45 19.81 3.08
C HIS A 33 -6.27 19.64 2.10
N ALA A 34 -5.13 20.22 2.45
CA ALA A 34 -3.89 20.09 1.69
C ALA A 34 -3.27 18.71 1.78
N SER A 35 -3.57 17.96 2.85
CA SER A 35 -3.12 16.58 3.01
C SER A 35 -4.32 15.68 3.26
N TYR A 36 -4.34 14.53 2.58
CA TYR A 36 -5.42 13.57 2.73
C TYR A 36 -4.99 12.14 2.40
N VAL A 37 -5.76 11.18 2.87
CA VAL A 37 -5.70 9.78 2.49
C VAL A 37 -7.11 9.29 2.21
N VAL A 38 -7.33 8.72 1.03
CA VAL A 38 -8.48 7.87 0.71
C VAL A 38 -8.02 6.43 0.81
N TYR A 39 -8.76 5.59 1.52
CA TYR A 39 -8.47 4.17 1.68
C TYR A 39 -9.74 3.35 1.49
N GLU A 40 -9.68 2.37 0.59
CA GLU A 40 -10.77 1.41 0.36
C GLU A 40 -10.42 0.06 0.97
N ASN A 41 -11.35 -0.50 1.74
CA ASN A 41 -11.25 -1.80 2.38
C ASN A 41 -12.58 -2.54 2.29
N ASP A 42 -12.64 -3.65 1.54
CA ASP A 42 -13.81 -4.52 1.43
C ASP A 42 -15.13 -3.77 1.10
N GLY A 43 -15.06 -2.79 0.19
CA GLY A 43 -16.21 -1.97 -0.23
C GLY A 43 -16.53 -0.78 0.68
N MET A 44 -15.87 -0.67 1.82
CA MET A 44 -15.87 0.55 2.64
C MET A 44 -14.80 1.53 2.15
N TRP A 45 -15.15 2.81 2.10
CA TRP A 45 -14.25 3.89 1.73
C TRP A 45 -14.07 4.84 2.90
N ALA A 46 -12.84 5.22 3.18
CA ALA A 46 -12.52 6.25 4.14
C ALA A 46 -11.81 7.41 3.45
N TYR A 47 -12.23 8.63 3.72
CA TYR A 47 -11.49 9.85 3.45
C TYR A 47 -11.01 10.42 4.77
N ALA A 48 -9.71 10.61 4.91
CA ALA A 48 -9.05 11.22 6.06
C ALA A 48 -8.38 12.51 5.62
N GLY A 49 -8.92 13.66 6.01
CA GLY A 49 -8.45 14.98 5.57
C GLY A 49 -7.89 15.84 6.70
N GLY A 50 -6.80 16.56 6.39
CA GLY A 50 -6.09 17.42 7.34
C GLY A 50 -5.38 16.65 8.44
N VAL A 51 -4.61 17.36 9.24
CA VAL A 51 -3.75 16.77 10.27
C VAL A 51 -4.12 17.32 11.64
N ARG A 52 -4.59 16.46 12.53
CA ARG A 52 -4.83 16.74 13.95
C ARG A 52 -3.68 16.28 14.83
N ALA A 53 -3.14 15.11 14.50
CA ALA A 53 -1.88 14.61 15.05
C ALA A 53 -1.11 13.91 13.91
N GLU A 54 0.19 14.07 13.89
CA GLU A 54 1.10 13.51 12.89
C GLU A 54 2.19 12.70 13.58
N LEU A 55 2.33 11.44 13.21
CA LEU A 55 3.39 10.58 13.66
C LEU A 55 4.31 10.26 12.49
N THR A 56 5.60 10.54 12.67
CA THR A 56 6.64 10.23 11.68
C THR A 56 7.74 9.40 12.31
N LEU A 57 8.31 8.49 11.51
CA LEU A 57 9.51 7.74 11.86
C LEU A 57 10.56 7.99 10.76
N ASP A 58 11.75 8.34 11.16
CA ASP A 58 12.93 8.48 10.30
C ASP A 58 14.17 7.95 11.04
N ARG A 59 15.36 8.11 10.47
CA ARG A 59 16.63 7.67 11.11
C ARG A 59 16.96 8.34 12.45
N HIS A 60 16.28 9.43 12.79
CA HIS A 60 16.50 10.16 14.06
C HIS A 60 15.58 9.66 15.18
N GLY A 61 14.54 8.87 14.84
CA GLY A 61 13.58 8.33 15.78
C GLY A 61 12.13 8.60 15.39
N ALA A 62 11.24 8.39 16.34
CA ALA A 62 9.81 8.62 16.16
C ALA A 62 9.40 9.97 16.75
N ARG A 63 8.59 10.72 16.01
CA ARG A 63 8.07 12.03 16.40
C ARG A 63 6.55 12.03 16.31
N LEU A 64 5.89 12.51 17.36
CA LEU A 64 4.46 12.80 17.37
C LEU A 64 4.25 14.30 17.57
N SER A 65 3.70 14.94 16.55
CA SER A 65 3.29 16.35 16.55
C SER A 65 1.78 16.43 16.73
N ARG A 66 1.32 17.38 17.55
CA ARG A 66 -0.10 17.63 17.82
C ARG A 66 -0.38 19.11 17.72
N GLU A 67 -1.60 19.45 17.33
CA GLU A 67 -2.03 20.86 17.35
C GLU A 67 -1.90 21.45 18.76
N HIS A 68 -1.24 22.61 18.86
CA HIS A 68 -1.09 23.38 20.09
C HIS A 68 -0.32 22.70 21.23
N GLU A 69 0.38 21.61 20.97
CA GLU A 69 1.23 20.92 21.93
C GLU A 69 2.70 20.84 21.42
N PRO A 70 3.68 20.78 22.31
CA PRO A 70 5.05 20.50 21.89
C PRO A 70 5.16 19.08 21.30
N ASP A 71 6.04 18.93 20.32
CA ASP A 71 6.36 17.65 19.76
C ASP A 71 6.91 16.69 20.82
N THR A 72 6.46 15.44 20.76
CA THR A 72 7.04 14.35 21.52
C THR A 72 8.00 13.59 20.60
N VAL A 73 9.27 13.50 20.97
CA VAL A 73 10.29 12.81 20.18
C VAL A 73 10.87 11.68 21.03
N LEU A 74 10.87 10.47 20.47
CA LEU A 74 11.54 9.31 21.02
C LEU A 74 12.73 8.99 20.10
N PRO A 75 13.97 8.97 20.63
CA PRO A 75 15.15 8.65 19.85
C PRO A 75 15.07 7.21 19.34
N TRP A 76 15.80 6.93 18.27
CA TRP A 76 15.92 5.61 17.67
C TRP A 76 16.39 4.56 18.69
N ASP A 77 15.79 3.36 18.63
CA ASP A 77 16.22 2.18 19.38
C ASP A 77 16.15 0.91 18.52
N ASP A 78 16.44 -0.24 19.11
CA ASP A 78 16.50 -1.53 18.39
C ASP A 78 15.12 -2.01 17.88
N ARG A 79 14.03 -1.39 18.35
CA ARG A 79 12.65 -1.74 17.99
C ARG A 79 11.85 -0.49 17.61
N PRO A 80 12.11 0.11 16.45
CA PRO A 80 11.55 1.41 16.08
C PRO A 80 10.02 1.42 16.00
N LEU A 81 9.37 0.29 15.70
CA LEU A 81 7.90 0.19 15.70
C LEU A 81 7.29 0.19 17.11
N ASP A 82 8.05 -0.17 18.15
CA ASP A 82 7.63 0.02 19.54
C ASP A 82 7.55 1.51 19.89
N LEU A 83 8.43 2.35 19.31
CA LEU A 83 8.36 3.80 19.47
C LEU A 83 7.07 4.36 18.86
N VAL A 84 6.68 3.82 17.70
CA VAL A 84 5.41 4.17 17.02
C VAL A 84 4.22 3.81 17.91
N SER A 85 4.18 2.56 18.44
CA SER A 85 3.14 2.12 19.37
C SER A 85 3.03 3.01 20.59
N ARG A 86 4.15 3.26 21.26
CA ARG A 86 4.21 4.11 22.47
C ARG A 86 3.73 5.53 22.23
N LEU A 87 4.02 6.11 21.07
CA LEU A 87 3.53 7.45 20.71
C LEU A 87 2.04 7.44 20.42
N LEU A 88 1.54 6.44 19.67
CA LEU A 88 0.10 6.31 19.41
C LEU A 88 -0.72 6.12 20.68
N ASP A 89 -0.21 5.40 21.68
CA ASP A 89 -0.85 5.24 22.99
C ASP A 89 -1.03 6.58 23.74
N THR A 90 -0.27 7.62 23.37
CA THR A 90 -0.40 8.97 23.95
C THR A 90 -1.36 9.86 23.18
N VAL A 91 -1.96 9.39 22.10
CA VAL A 91 -2.95 10.15 21.33
C VAL A 91 -4.25 10.26 22.14
N ALA A 92 -4.49 11.42 22.72
CA ALA A 92 -5.62 11.68 23.60
C ALA A 92 -6.93 12.04 22.85
N VAL A 93 -7.12 11.51 21.64
CA VAL A 93 -8.31 11.68 20.81
C VAL A 93 -9.21 10.46 20.98
N PRO A 94 -10.43 10.56 21.51
CA PRO A 94 -11.32 9.41 21.61
C PRO A 94 -11.61 8.79 20.24
N GLU A 95 -11.62 7.47 20.18
CA GLU A 95 -11.94 6.71 18.96
C GLU A 95 -11.11 7.16 17.75
N TRP A 96 -9.83 7.48 17.98
CA TRP A 96 -8.93 7.87 16.89
C TRP A 96 -8.70 6.75 15.91
N ARG A 97 -8.54 7.10 14.66
CA ARG A 97 -7.97 6.27 13.62
C ARG A 97 -6.88 7.05 12.91
N ALA A 98 -5.76 6.40 12.66
CA ALA A 98 -4.66 6.96 11.90
C ALA A 98 -4.59 6.33 10.51
N TYR A 99 -4.20 7.12 9.54
CA TYR A 99 -4.05 6.77 8.13
C TYR A 99 -2.66 7.18 7.67
N GLY A 100 -2.07 6.40 6.80
CA GLY A 100 -0.79 6.80 6.22
C GLY A 100 -0.05 5.66 5.54
N TRP A 101 1.27 5.71 5.60
CA TRP A 101 2.11 4.82 4.82
C TRP A 101 3.42 4.46 5.54
N ALA A 102 3.99 3.31 5.15
CA ALA A 102 5.33 2.88 5.47
C ALA A 102 6.12 2.68 4.18
N ALA A 103 7.31 3.29 4.10
CA ALA A 103 8.22 3.11 2.97
C ALA A 103 8.90 1.75 3.02
N PHE A 104 9.32 1.24 1.86
CA PHE A 104 10.06 -0.02 1.78
C PHE A 104 11.34 -0.01 2.62
N GLU A 105 12.01 1.13 2.72
CA GLU A 105 13.26 1.31 3.46
C GLU A 105 13.12 1.09 4.97
N LEU A 106 11.90 1.12 5.52
CA LEU A 106 11.64 0.68 6.89
C LEU A 106 12.07 -0.79 7.09
N SER A 107 12.05 -1.61 6.04
CA SER A 107 12.51 -2.99 6.08
C SER A 107 13.99 -3.14 6.45
N TYR A 108 14.81 -2.16 6.11
CA TYR A 108 16.24 -2.14 6.46
C TYR A 108 16.48 -1.77 7.93
N ALA A 109 15.54 -1.05 8.51
CA ALA A 109 15.67 -0.40 9.81
C ALA A 109 14.80 -1.03 10.91
N LYS A 110 13.86 -1.89 10.58
CA LYS A 110 12.86 -2.42 11.53
C LYS A 110 13.45 -3.19 12.72
N ASP A 111 14.69 -3.69 12.56
CA ASP A 111 15.44 -4.41 13.57
C ASP A 111 16.55 -3.53 14.19
N GLY A 112 16.47 -2.20 14.03
CA GLY A 112 17.36 -1.20 14.63
C GLY A 112 18.58 -0.80 13.80
N ASP A 113 18.91 -1.51 12.70
CA ASP A 113 20.07 -1.20 11.86
C ASP A 113 19.76 -0.06 10.86
N LEU A 114 20.50 1.03 10.96
CA LEU A 114 20.39 2.21 10.10
C LEU A 114 21.43 2.27 8.96
N THR A 115 22.24 1.23 8.79
CA THR A 115 23.36 1.23 7.82
C THR A 115 22.92 1.56 6.40
N HIS A 116 21.71 1.16 6.03
CA HIS A 116 21.16 1.32 4.68
C HIS A 116 19.99 2.29 4.60
N VAL A 117 19.83 3.16 5.58
CA VAL A 117 18.77 4.17 5.66
C VAL A 117 19.38 5.56 5.47
N GLY A 118 18.83 6.34 4.53
CA GLY A 118 19.16 7.74 4.33
C GLY A 118 18.32 8.68 5.22
N ASP A 119 18.06 9.88 4.72
CA ASP A 119 17.26 10.89 5.43
C ASP A 119 15.75 10.81 5.06
N GLU A 120 15.34 9.78 4.33
CA GLU A 120 13.95 9.55 3.96
C GLU A 120 13.07 9.24 5.17
N ARG A 121 11.81 9.64 5.08
CA ARG A 121 10.79 9.23 6.03
C ARG A 121 10.45 7.75 5.83
N LEU A 122 10.49 6.97 6.91
CA LEU A 122 10.25 5.53 6.91
C LEU A 122 8.78 5.17 7.17
N LEU A 123 8.09 5.99 7.99
CA LEU A 123 6.67 5.83 8.28
C LEU A 123 6.05 7.20 8.52
N HIS A 124 4.82 7.37 8.03
CA HIS A 124 4.03 8.58 8.22
C HIS A 124 2.57 8.22 8.46
N LEU A 125 2.07 8.57 9.63
CA LEU A 125 0.68 8.38 10.03
C LEU A 125 0.07 9.71 10.45
N VAL A 126 -1.20 9.93 10.11
CA VAL A 126 -1.97 11.09 10.56
C VAL A 126 -3.27 10.66 11.18
N VAL A 127 -3.59 11.24 12.34
CA VAL A 127 -4.96 11.28 12.87
C VAL A 127 -5.62 12.50 12.22
N PRO A 128 -6.66 12.34 11.43
CA PRO A 128 -7.16 13.42 10.59
C PRO A 128 -7.96 14.46 11.38
N ARG A 129 -8.10 15.67 10.84
CA ARG A 129 -9.05 16.69 11.31
C ARG A 129 -10.48 16.36 10.91
N ALA A 130 -10.63 15.70 9.76
CA ALA A 130 -11.91 15.29 9.19
C ALA A 130 -11.82 13.86 8.69
N GLU A 131 -12.78 13.02 9.05
CA GLU A 131 -12.91 11.64 8.56
C GLU A 131 -14.31 11.46 7.98
N VAL A 132 -14.39 10.87 6.78
CA VAL A 132 -15.66 10.45 6.19
C VAL A 132 -15.56 8.97 5.88
N ARG A 133 -16.45 8.16 6.43
CA ARG A 133 -16.59 6.74 6.09
C ARG A 133 -17.83 6.56 5.23
N LEU A 134 -17.62 5.97 4.06
CA LEU A 134 -18.64 5.80 3.03
C LEU A 134 -18.93 4.32 2.87
N GLU A 135 -20.19 3.98 3.03
CA GLU A 135 -20.75 2.66 2.78
C GLU A 135 -21.95 2.80 1.83
N ASP A 136 -22.43 1.67 1.29
CA ASP A 136 -23.63 1.71 0.47
C ASP A 136 -24.82 2.27 1.26
N GLY A 137 -25.35 3.38 0.77
CA GLY A 137 -26.54 4.03 1.31
C GLY A 137 -26.29 5.04 2.42
N HIS A 138 -25.12 5.17 3.01
CA HIS A 138 -24.85 6.18 4.04
C HIS A 138 -23.41 6.61 4.16
N ALA A 139 -23.17 7.81 4.70
CA ALA A 139 -21.86 8.35 5.03
C ALA A 139 -21.85 8.79 6.50
N LEU A 140 -20.82 8.35 7.23
CA LEU A 140 -20.50 8.82 8.58
C LEU A 140 -19.42 9.89 8.48
N LEU A 141 -19.72 11.10 8.96
CA LEU A 141 -18.82 12.24 8.93
C LEU A 141 -18.37 12.57 10.34
N ARG A 142 -17.08 12.80 10.51
CA ARG A 142 -16.47 13.25 11.77
C ARG A 142 -15.54 14.42 11.50
N ALA A 143 -15.60 15.47 12.31
CA ALA A 143 -14.73 16.65 12.16
C ALA A 143 -14.40 17.27 13.52
N VAL A 144 -13.26 17.95 13.60
CA VAL A 144 -12.79 18.62 14.82
C VAL A 144 -13.65 19.82 15.22
N ASP A 145 -14.41 20.39 14.28
CA ASP A 145 -15.30 21.53 14.48
C ASP A 145 -16.52 21.47 13.56
N GLN A 146 -17.54 22.28 13.90
CA GLN A 146 -18.79 22.34 13.17
C GLN A 146 -18.67 22.94 11.77
N GLU A 147 -17.72 23.83 11.56
CA GLU A 147 -17.44 24.46 10.26
C GLU A 147 -16.92 23.42 9.28
N THR A 148 -15.91 22.65 9.68
CA THR A 148 -15.36 21.54 8.89
C THR A 148 -16.44 20.49 8.60
N LEU A 149 -17.28 20.15 9.59
CA LEU A 149 -18.36 19.18 9.38
C LEU A 149 -19.38 19.69 8.34
N SER A 150 -19.73 20.97 8.39
CA SER A 150 -20.65 21.60 7.43
C SER A 150 -20.03 21.66 6.02
N ALA A 151 -18.73 21.93 5.91
CA ALA A 151 -18.02 21.92 4.65
C ALA A 151 -18.00 20.52 4.01
N LEU A 152 -17.75 19.46 4.80
CA LEU A 152 -17.85 18.08 4.31
C LEU A 152 -19.23 17.76 3.76
N MET A 153 -20.29 18.11 4.51
CA MET A 153 -21.69 17.89 4.08
C MET A 153 -21.98 18.62 2.76
N THR A 154 -21.53 19.86 2.63
CA THR A 154 -21.68 20.64 1.40
C THR A 154 -20.96 19.99 0.22
N THR A 155 -19.71 19.58 0.42
CA THR A 155 -18.91 18.93 -0.62
C THR A 155 -19.55 17.62 -1.08
N ILE A 156 -20.04 16.79 -0.16
CA ILE A 156 -20.73 15.54 -0.50
C ILE A 156 -22.01 15.80 -1.29
N GLY A 157 -22.75 16.84 -0.94
CA GLY A 157 -24.00 17.20 -1.60
C GLY A 157 -23.84 17.94 -2.94
N THR A 158 -22.63 18.33 -3.33
CA THR A 158 -22.39 19.09 -4.56
C THR A 158 -22.14 18.15 -5.74
N PRO A 159 -22.96 18.15 -6.80
CA PRO A 159 -22.70 17.33 -7.99
C PRO A 159 -21.37 17.70 -8.65
N VAL A 160 -20.63 16.71 -9.16
CA VAL A 160 -19.43 16.99 -9.96
C VAL A 160 -19.86 17.57 -11.31
N ALA A 161 -19.42 18.76 -11.63
CA ALA A 161 -19.61 19.39 -12.93
C ALA A 161 -18.41 19.02 -13.83
N GLY A 162 -18.69 18.32 -14.92
CA GLY A 162 -17.72 18.05 -15.99
C GLY A 162 -17.32 16.56 -16.10
N SER A 163 -17.10 16.12 -17.34
CA SER A 163 -16.47 14.83 -17.61
C SER A 163 -14.96 14.98 -17.49
N ALA A 164 -14.29 14.03 -16.83
CA ALA A 164 -12.84 13.92 -16.90
C ALA A 164 -12.38 13.79 -18.36
N GLU A 165 -11.15 14.24 -18.64
CA GLU A 165 -10.50 13.93 -19.93
C GLU A 165 -10.44 12.41 -20.13
N PRO A 166 -10.48 11.92 -21.38
CA PRO A 166 -10.32 10.49 -21.63
C PRO A 166 -8.91 10.03 -21.22
N ALA A 167 -8.83 8.81 -20.71
CA ALA A 167 -7.54 8.21 -20.40
C ALA A 167 -6.65 8.12 -21.64
N ARG A 168 -5.36 8.39 -21.48
CA ARG A 168 -4.32 8.22 -22.50
C ARG A 168 -3.35 7.13 -22.03
N PRO A 169 -3.38 5.94 -22.64
CA PRO A 169 -2.48 4.86 -22.28
C PRO A 169 -1.00 5.25 -22.50
N LEU A 170 -0.16 4.97 -21.51
CA LEU A 170 1.29 5.10 -21.62
C LEU A 170 1.87 3.80 -22.18
N ASP A 171 2.72 3.90 -23.23
CA ASP A 171 3.52 2.75 -23.66
C ASP A 171 4.62 2.45 -22.66
N VAL A 172 4.54 1.27 -22.04
CA VAL A 172 5.48 0.79 -21.04
C VAL A 172 6.53 -0.17 -21.59
N HIS A 173 6.36 -0.60 -22.85
CA HIS A 173 7.33 -1.44 -23.55
C HIS A 173 8.54 -0.61 -24.03
N GLY A 174 9.70 -1.19 -24.03
CA GLY A 174 10.94 -0.52 -24.44
C GLY A 174 11.53 0.49 -23.43
N ARG A 175 10.80 0.87 -22.38
CA ARG A 175 11.31 1.79 -21.36
C ARG A 175 12.06 0.99 -20.27
N GLY A 176 13.39 1.21 -20.16
CA GLY A 176 14.25 0.52 -19.19
C GLY A 176 14.39 -0.99 -19.42
N GLU A 177 14.11 -1.48 -20.64
CA GLU A 177 14.14 -2.92 -20.96
C GLU A 177 15.55 -3.51 -20.81
N PHE A 178 16.55 -2.84 -21.37
CA PHE A 178 17.92 -3.36 -21.37
C PHE A 178 18.47 -3.50 -19.95
N GLU A 179 18.36 -2.44 -19.17
CA GLU A 179 18.87 -2.39 -17.78
C GLU A 179 18.17 -3.42 -16.90
N TYR A 180 16.85 -3.54 -17.05
CA TYR A 180 16.07 -4.51 -16.28
C TYR A 180 16.43 -5.95 -16.62
N ARG A 181 16.55 -6.26 -17.92
CA ARG A 181 16.95 -7.62 -18.37
C ARG A 181 18.36 -8.00 -17.90
N GLU A 182 19.30 -7.06 -17.89
CA GLU A 182 20.64 -7.32 -17.34
C GLU A 182 20.58 -7.54 -15.82
N ALA A 183 19.79 -6.77 -15.09
CA ALA A 183 19.57 -6.98 -13.66
C ALA A 183 18.98 -8.37 -13.36
N VAL A 184 18.00 -8.82 -14.15
CA VAL A 184 17.44 -10.18 -14.05
C VAL A 184 18.48 -11.26 -14.27
N LYS A 185 19.33 -11.13 -15.30
CA LYS A 185 20.43 -12.11 -15.57
C LYS A 185 21.37 -12.22 -14.38
N LEU A 186 21.76 -11.08 -13.80
CA LEU A 186 22.65 -11.05 -12.65
C LEU A 186 21.98 -11.68 -11.41
N ALA A 187 20.71 -11.37 -11.15
CA ALA A 187 19.97 -11.97 -10.05
C ALA A 187 19.78 -13.49 -10.21
N VAL A 188 19.47 -13.97 -11.41
CA VAL A 188 19.41 -15.42 -11.70
C VAL A 188 20.76 -16.10 -11.42
N ASN A 189 21.87 -15.44 -11.79
CA ASN A 189 23.19 -15.96 -11.49
C ASN A 189 23.47 -15.99 -9.97
N GLU A 190 23.09 -14.96 -9.21
CA GLU A 190 23.19 -14.93 -7.75
C GLU A 190 22.38 -16.07 -7.11
N ILE A 191 21.14 -16.29 -7.58
CA ILE A 191 20.28 -17.36 -7.08
C ILE A 191 20.89 -18.75 -7.35
N ASN A 192 21.43 -18.97 -8.52
CA ASN A 192 21.97 -20.28 -8.89
C ASN A 192 23.32 -20.61 -8.22
N HIS A 193 24.01 -19.63 -7.63
CA HIS A 193 25.35 -19.81 -7.04
C HIS A 193 25.45 -19.36 -5.59
N GLY A 194 24.36 -18.89 -4.97
CA GLY A 194 24.35 -18.35 -3.63
C GLY A 194 23.19 -18.84 -2.76
N ASP A 195 23.00 -18.15 -1.65
CA ASP A 195 21.95 -18.45 -0.65
C ASP A 195 20.61 -17.74 -0.96
N LEU A 196 20.56 -16.91 -1.98
CA LEU A 196 19.35 -16.25 -2.44
C LEU A 196 18.49 -17.25 -3.22
N HIS A 197 17.21 -17.37 -2.86
CA HIS A 197 16.25 -18.29 -3.52
C HIS A 197 15.28 -17.56 -4.42
N LYS A 198 14.92 -16.34 -4.03
CA LYS A 198 13.98 -15.48 -4.73
C LYS A 198 14.33 -14.02 -4.48
N VAL A 199 14.18 -13.16 -5.48
CA VAL A 199 14.22 -11.71 -5.32
C VAL A 199 13.16 -11.06 -6.22
N ILE A 200 12.55 -9.97 -5.74
CA ILE A 200 11.72 -9.13 -6.59
C ILE A 200 12.57 -7.96 -7.06
N LEU A 201 12.82 -7.86 -8.35
CA LEU A 201 13.44 -6.68 -8.96
C LEU A 201 12.42 -5.87 -9.72
N SER A 202 12.54 -4.54 -9.63
CA SER A 202 11.60 -3.60 -10.22
C SER A 202 12.29 -2.60 -11.16
N ARG A 203 11.48 -2.01 -12.06
CA ARG A 203 11.88 -0.89 -12.91
C ARG A 203 10.93 0.28 -12.77
N VAL A 204 11.43 1.47 -13.00
CA VAL A 204 10.70 2.73 -13.02
C VAL A 204 10.36 3.08 -14.46
N VAL A 205 9.18 3.64 -14.65
CA VAL A 205 8.73 4.20 -15.94
C VAL A 205 8.21 5.61 -15.67
N ASP A 206 8.93 6.60 -16.17
CA ASP A 206 8.56 8.01 -16.03
C ASP A 206 7.33 8.32 -16.88
N VAL A 207 6.49 9.21 -16.38
CA VAL A 207 5.33 9.75 -17.07
C VAL A 207 5.63 11.20 -17.45
N ASP A 208 5.85 11.43 -18.75
CA ASP A 208 6.30 12.72 -19.27
C ASP A 208 5.18 13.79 -19.29
N GLU A 209 3.93 13.36 -19.33
CA GLU A 209 2.75 14.24 -19.30
C GLU A 209 2.32 14.51 -17.86
N ASP A 210 1.82 15.71 -17.59
CA ASP A 210 1.14 15.99 -16.32
C ASP A 210 -0.20 15.24 -16.30
N ILE A 211 -0.48 14.55 -15.18
CA ILE A 211 -1.69 13.73 -15.04
C ILE A 211 -2.56 14.17 -13.86
N ASP A 212 -3.86 14.09 -14.05
CA ASP A 212 -4.84 14.19 -12.97
C ASP A 212 -4.90 12.85 -12.22
N LEU A 213 -4.23 12.79 -11.04
CA LEU A 213 -4.17 11.58 -10.22
C LEU A 213 -5.55 11.18 -9.70
N ILE A 214 -6.44 12.13 -9.41
CA ILE A 214 -7.80 11.84 -8.91
C ILE A 214 -8.65 11.23 -10.01
N ALA A 215 -8.65 11.82 -11.22
CA ALA A 215 -9.37 11.26 -12.36
C ALA A 215 -8.79 9.90 -12.78
N THR A 216 -7.46 9.75 -12.73
CA THR A 216 -6.76 8.48 -12.97
C THR A 216 -7.17 7.42 -11.94
N TYR A 217 -7.29 7.78 -10.65
CA TYR A 217 -7.75 6.87 -9.61
C TYR A 217 -9.18 6.38 -9.86
N VAL A 218 -10.11 7.28 -10.17
CA VAL A 218 -11.51 6.93 -10.48
C VAL A 218 -11.59 5.99 -11.69
N THR A 219 -10.90 6.35 -12.78
CA THR A 219 -10.89 5.58 -14.02
C THR A 219 -10.28 4.20 -13.83
N GLY A 220 -9.12 4.15 -13.16
CA GLY A 220 -8.40 2.92 -12.87
C GLY A 220 -9.15 2.03 -11.89
N ARG A 221 -9.77 2.58 -10.83
CA ARG A 221 -10.51 1.77 -9.84
C ARG A 221 -11.73 1.07 -10.45
N ARG A 222 -12.42 1.73 -11.35
CA ARG A 222 -13.56 1.12 -12.09
C ARG A 222 -13.16 -0.04 -13.01
N SER A 223 -11.89 -0.09 -13.39
CA SER A 223 -11.33 -1.08 -14.29
C SER A 223 -10.48 -2.14 -13.61
N ASN A 224 -10.24 -1.99 -12.30
CA ASN A 224 -9.47 -2.92 -11.47
C ASN A 224 -10.34 -3.51 -10.36
N ASP A 225 -9.99 -4.73 -9.91
CA ASP A 225 -10.58 -5.39 -8.75
C ASP A 225 -9.50 -5.63 -7.68
N PRO A 226 -9.05 -4.58 -6.97
CA PRO A 226 -8.01 -4.69 -5.97
C PRO A 226 -8.51 -5.30 -4.67
N ALA A 227 -7.61 -5.85 -3.84
CA ALA A 227 -7.91 -6.17 -2.44
C ALA A 227 -8.09 -4.90 -1.60
N ARG A 228 -7.32 -3.86 -1.92
CA ARG A 228 -7.39 -2.51 -1.34
C ARG A 228 -7.08 -1.48 -2.43
N SER A 229 -7.68 -0.31 -2.36
CA SER A 229 -7.23 0.82 -3.17
C SER A 229 -6.97 2.06 -2.31
N PHE A 230 -6.15 2.95 -2.82
CA PHE A 230 -5.82 4.18 -2.11
C PHE A 230 -5.53 5.33 -3.07
N LEU A 231 -5.77 6.53 -2.58
CA LEU A 231 -5.36 7.80 -3.16
C LEU A 231 -4.88 8.68 -2.00
N LEU A 232 -3.69 9.23 -2.08
CA LEU A 232 -3.13 10.06 -1.02
C LEU A 232 -2.32 11.24 -1.54
N ASP A 233 -2.35 12.32 -0.76
CA ASP A 233 -1.39 13.41 -0.76
C ASP A 233 -0.93 13.61 0.68
N LEU A 234 0.20 13.02 1.03
CA LEU A 234 0.70 13.01 2.40
C LEU A 234 2.21 12.95 2.49
N GLY A 235 2.79 13.93 3.18
CA GLY A 235 4.24 13.96 3.44
C GLY A 235 5.08 14.32 2.23
N GLY A 236 4.50 15.08 1.29
CA GLY A 236 5.19 15.55 0.07
C GLY A 236 5.25 14.50 -1.03
N ILE A 237 4.43 13.45 -0.92
CA ILE A 237 4.21 12.48 -1.99
C ILE A 237 2.72 12.33 -2.27
N GLU A 238 2.35 12.34 -3.53
CA GLU A 238 1.04 11.95 -4.01
C GLU A 238 1.13 10.55 -4.61
N ALA A 239 0.14 9.71 -4.34
CA ALA A 239 0.10 8.38 -4.92
C ALA A 239 -1.32 7.85 -5.06
N ILE A 240 -1.53 7.05 -6.09
CA ILE A 240 -2.71 6.21 -6.28
C ILE A 240 -2.28 4.76 -6.39
N GLY A 241 -3.13 3.83 -5.95
CA GLY A 241 -2.81 2.42 -6.10
C GLY A 241 -4.01 1.49 -6.03
N PHE A 242 -3.89 0.38 -6.77
CA PHE A 242 -4.88 -0.70 -6.86
C PHE A 242 -4.24 -1.98 -6.32
N SER A 243 -4.01 -2.00 -5.00
CA SER A 243 -3.27 -3.06 -4.32
C SER A 243 -3.96 -4.43 -4.47
N PRO A 244 -3.26 -5.44 -5.00
CA PRO A 244 -3.83 -6.77 -5.12
C PRO A 244 -3.76 -7.57 -3.82
N GLU A 245 -2.94 -7.13 -2.84
CA GLU A 245 -2.45 -7.95 -1.74
C GLU A 245 -2.50 -7.19 -0.41
N ILE A 246 -2.87 -7.92 0.65
CA ILE A 246 -2.83 -7.45 2.02
C ILE A 246 -1.52 -7.93 2.65
N VAL A 247 -0.67 -7.00 3.08
CA VAL A 247 0.56 -7.31 3.82
C VAL A 247 0.19 -8.00 5.13
N VAL A 248 -0.64 -7.30 5.93
CA VAL A 248 -1.20 -7.82 7.17
C VAL A 248 -2.47 -7.08 7.54
N LYS A 249 -3.43 -7.82 8.07
CA LYS A 249 -4.61 -7.31 8.75
C LYS A 249 -4.65 -7.91 10.15
N VAL A 250 -4.85 -7.07 11.16
CA VAL A 250 -5.04 -7.50 12.56
C VAL A 250 -6.38 -6.97 13.05
N SER A 251 -7.20 -7.84 13.58
CA SER A 251 -8.48 -7.45 14.21
C SER A 251 -8.27 -7.05 15.68
N ALA A 252 -9.23 -6.34 16.25
CA ALA A 252 -9.27 -6.02 17.69
C ALA A 252 -9.20 -7.27 18.61
N ALA A 253 -9.60 -8.44 18.11
CA ALA A 253 -9.47 -9.72 18.81
C ALA A 253 -8.08 -10.36 18.68
N GLY A 254 -7.15 -9.72 17.98
CA GLY A 254 -5.79 -10.20 17.74
C GLY A 254 -5.67 -11.30 16.66
N THR A 255 -6.71 -11.49 15.83
CA THR A 255 -6.60 -12.38 14.66
C THR A 255 -5.77 -11.68 13.59
N VAL A 256 -4.70 -12.35 13.14
CA VAL A 256 -3.78 -11.88 12.10
C VAL A 256 -4.08 -12.59 10.78
N VAL A 257 -4.07 -11.85 9.68
CA VAL A 257 -4.23 -12.38 8.32
C VAL A 257 -3.19 -11.74 7.41
N SER A 258 -2.47 -12.54 6.63
CA SER A 258 -1.63 -12.12 5.51
C SER A 258 -2.06 -12.85 4.25
N GLN A 259 -2.00 -12.19 3.08
CA GLN A 259 -2.47 -12.77 1.82
C GLN A 259 -1.39 -12.72 0.75
N PRO A 260 -0.40 -13.62 0.76
CA PRO A 260 0.63 -13.64 -0.27
C PRO A 260 0.05 -13.97 -1.65
N LEU A 261 0.40 -13.15 -2.65
CA LEU A 261 0.11 -13.36 -4.06
C LEU A 261 1.42 -13.49 -4.84
N ALA A 262 1.64 -14.62 -5.50
CA ALA A 262 2.81 -14.81 -6.36
C ALA A 262 2.47 -15.78 -7.49
N GLY A 263 3.18 -15.68 -8.60
CA GLY A 263 2.82 -16.35 -9.84
C GLY A 263 1.74 -15.58 -10.61
N THR A 264 1.99 -15.33 -11.89
CA THR A 264 1.17 -14.39 -12.68
C THR A 264 0.95 -14.89 -14.08
N ARG A 265 -0.30 -14.71 -14.58
CA ARG A 265 -0.66 -14.76 -16.01
C ARG A 265 -1.57 -13.59 -16.34
N ALA A 266 -1.54 -13.16 -17.59
CA ALA A 266 -2.43 -12.13 -18.08
C ALA A 266 -3.90 -12.54 -17.94
N LEU A 267 -4.76 -11.55 -17.79
CA LEU A 267 -6.22 -11.68 -17.90
C LEU A 267 -6.67 -10.88 -19.11
N THR A 268 -7.33 -11.56 -20.04
CA THR A 268 -7.78 -11.00 -21.32
C THR A 268 -9.30 -10.95 -21.40
N PRO A 269 -9.90 -10.26 -22.37
CA PRO A 269 -11.34 -10.32 -22.61
C PRO A 269 -11.84 -11.69 -23.09
N ASP A 270 -10.96 -12.57 -23.58
CA ASP A 270 -11.29 -13.91 -24.05
C ASP A 270 -11.25 -14.94 -22.93
N LEU A 271 -12.42 -15.46 -22.56
CA LEU A 271 -12.57 -16.42 -21.47
C LEU A 271 -11.83 -17.76 -21.73
N LEU A 272 -11.77 -18.22 -22.98
CA LEU A 272 -11.08 -19.48 -23.31
C LEU A 272 -9.57 -19.31 -23.19
N VAL A 273 -9.05 -18.15 -23.59
CA VAL A 273 -7.63 -17.81 -23.37
C VAL A 273 -7.33 -17.77 -21.88
N ASN A 274 -8.18 -17.15 -21.08
CA ASN A 274 -8.00 -17.07 -19.63
C ASN A 274 -8.02 -18.44 -18.94
N GLU A 275 -8.90 -19.35 -19.35
CA GLU A 275 -8.92 -20.73 -18.83
C GLU A 275 -7.62 -21.48 -19.14
N ASN A 276 -7.08 -21.33 -20.36
CA ASN A 276 -5.79 -21.91 -20.74
C ASN A 276 -4.63 -21.30 -19.93
N LEU A 277 -4.61 -19.97 -19.76
CA LEU A 277 -3.60 -19.27 -18.95
C LEU A 277 -3.70 -19.66 -17.48
N ARG A 278 -4.91 -19.88 -16.96
CA ARG A 278 -5.14 -20.38 -15.59
C ARG A 278 -4.60 -21.80 -15.42
N ALA A 279 -4.87 -22.67 -16.38
CA ALA A 279 -4.35 -24.04 -16.36
C ALA A 279 -2.82 -24.06 -16.41
N ASP A 280 -2.22 -23.20 -17.27
CA ASP A 280 -0.78 -23.04 -17.36
C ASP A 280 -0.18 -22.48 -16.04
N LEU A 281 -0.82 -21.48 -15.42
CA LEU A 281 -0.41 -20.94 -14.12
C LEU A 281 -0.34 -22.03 -13.05
N LEU A 282 -1.36 -22.86 -12.95
CA LEU A 282 -1.44 -23.95 -11.97
C LEU A 282 -0.47 -25.12 -12.26
N ALA A 283 -0.08 -25.31 -13.54
CA ALA A 283 0.84 -26.36 -13.96
C ALA A 283 2.32 -25.91 -14.00
N SER A 284 2.58 -24.60 -13.93
CA SER A 284 3.94 -24.06 -14.02
C SER A 284 4.74 -24.34 -12.77
N ALA A 285 5.78 -25.18 -12.88
CA ALA A 285 6.66 -25.48 -11.74
C ALA A 285 7.34 -24.22 -11.17
N LYS A 286 7.66 -23.24 -12.01
CA LYS A 286 8.24 -21.94 -11.60
C LYS A 286 7.24 -21.18 -10.71
N GLU A 287 6.02 -20.97 -11.19
CA GLU A 287 5.00 -20.17 -10.50
C GLU A 287 4.54 -20.84 -9.19
N VAL A 288 4.34 -22.16 -9.23
CA VAL A 288 4.00 -22.96 -8.04
C VAL A 288 5.12 -22.89 -6.98
N TYR A 289 6.38 -23.01 -7.39
CA TYR A 289 7.53 -22.91 -6.49
C TYR A 289 7.63 -21.50 -5.87
N GLU A 290 7.52 -20.47 -6.71
CA GLU A 290 7.56 -19.07 -6.27
C GLU A 290 6.48 -18.76 -5.22
N HIS A 291 5.26 -19.25 -5.46
CA HIS A 291 4.15 -19.07 -4.54
C HIS A 291 4.36 -19.88 -3.24
N ALA A 292 4.72 -21.16 -3.36
CA ALA A 292 4.91 -22.03 -2.20
C ALA A 292 5.97 -21.51 -1.22
N ILE A 293 7.12 -21.02 -1.74
CA ILE A 293 8.17 -20.44 -0.88
C ILE A 293 7.70 -19.14 -0.20
N SER A 294 6.85 -18.35 -0.88
CA SER A 294 6.27 -17.14 -0.30
C SER A 294 5.31 -17.47 0.84
N VAL A 295 4.43 -18.46 0.65
CA VAL A 295 3.48 -18.91 1.70
C VAL A 295 4.24 -19.51 2.88
N LYS A 296 5.26 -20.33 2.62
CA LYS A 296 6.09 -20.91 3.68
C LYS A 296 6.75 -19.81 4.52
N THR A 297 7.39 -18.83 3.86
CA THR A 297 8.05 -17.72 4.57
C THR A 297 7.04 -16.92 5.40
N GLY A 298 5.88 -16.54 4.84
CA GLY A 298 4.85 -15.83 5.61
C GLY A 298 4.28 -16.65 6.77
N THR A 299 4.24 -17.99 6.66
CA THR A 299 3.85 -18.88 7.75
C THR A 299 4.91 -18.86 8.85
N ASP A 300 6.19 -19.05 8.50
CA ASP A 300 7.31 -19.03 9.44
C ASP A 300 7.35 -17.66 10.19
N GLU A 301 7.18 -16.55 9.46
CA GLU A 301 7.16 -15.19 10.04
C GLU A 301 6.00 -14.97 11.02
N LEU A 302 4.81 -15.50 10.74
CA LEU A 302 3.67 -15.38 11.66
C LEU A 302 3.80 -16.32 12.85
N GLU A 303 4.48 -17.46 12.74
CA GLU A 303 4.74 -18.36 13.88
C GLU A 303 5.55 -17.68 14.98
N ASP A 304 6.40 -16.69 14.66
CA ASP A 304 7.24 -15.96 15.61
C ASP A 304 6.42 -15.02 16.52
N VAL A 305 5.26 -14.56 16.07
CA VAL A 305 4.42 -13.57 16.79
C VAL A 305 3.05 -14.08 17.20
N CYS A 306 2.66 -15.27 16.74
CA CYS A 306 1.38 -15.88 17.03
C CYS A 306 1.47 -16.96 18.12
N VAL A 307 0.32 -17.27 18.70
CA VAL A 307 0.18 -18.41 19.62
C VAL A 307 0.64 -19.68 18.92
N ARG A 308 1.49 -20.47 19.56
CA ARG A 308 2.01 -21.71 19.00
C ARG A 308 0.88 -22.64 18.53
N GLY A 309 0.92 -23.04 17.25
CA GLY A 309 -0.05 -23.92 16.62
C GLY A 309 -1.35 -23.21 16.20
N SER A 310 -1.45 -21.87 16.30
CA SER A 310 -2.58 -21.11 15.76
C SER A 310 -2.41 -20.74 14.29
N VAL A 311 -1.17 -20.76 13.78
CA VAL A 311 -0.91 -20.41 12.38
C VAL A 311 -1.44 -21.51 11.46
N SER A 312 -2.17 -21.13 10.45
CA SER A 312 -2.80 -22.03 9.47
C SER A 312 -2.91 -21.36 8.10
N VAL A 313 -3.06 -22.17 7.06
CA VAL A 313 -3.24 -21.73 5.68
C VAL A 313 -4.61 -22.22 5.18
N PRO A 314 -5.72 -21.52 5.51
CA PRO A 314 -7.07 -21.95 5.15
C PRO A 314 -7.35 -21.92 3.65
N GLU A 315 -6.67 -21.05 2.91
CA GLU A 315 -6.69 -21.01 1.44
C GLU A 315 -5.26 -21.16 0.91
N PHE A 316 -5.03 -22.13 0.02
CA PHE A 316 -3.73 -22.40 -0.56
C PHE A 316 -3.81 -22.55 -2.08
N MET A 317 -3.03 -21.75 -2.81
CA MET A 317 -2.92 -21.75 -4.27
C MET A 317 -4.27 -21.61 -5.02
N THR A 318 -5.17 -20.78 -4.50
CA THR A 318 -6.38 -20.39 -5.25
C THR A 318 -6.01 -19.38 -6.33
N VAL A 319 -6.75 -19.34 -7.45
CA VAL A 319 -6.53 -18.31 -8.47
C VAL A 319 -7.42 -17.11 -8.18
N ARG A 320 -6.83 -15.93 -8.04
CA ARG A 320 -7.48 -14.64 -7.87
C ARG A 320 -7.24 -13.76 -9.10
N GLU A 321 -8.30 -13.20 -9.64
CA GLU A 321 -8.25 -12.22 -10.71
C GLU A 321 -8.10 -10.82 -10.11
N ARG A 322 -7.18 -10.02 -10.65
CA ARG A 322 -6.86 -8.68 -10.16
C ARG A 322 -6.48 -7.76 -11.33
N GLY A 323 -7.45 -6.96 -11.80
CA GLY A 323 -7.26 -6.06 -12.94
C GLY A 323 -6.91 -6.80 -14.22
N SER A 324 -5.71 -6.59 -14.76
CA SER A 324 -5.23 -7.17 -16.02
C SER A 324 -4.55 -8.54 -15.87
N VAL A 325 -4.52 -9.12 -14.68
CA VAL A 325 -3.80 -10.38 -14.41
C VAL A 325 -4.56 -11.30 -13.46
N GLN A 326 -4.19 -12.59 -13.50
CA GLN A 326 -4.58 -13.60 -12.53
C GLN A 326 -3.36 -14.12 -11.78
N HIS A 327 -3.53 -14.36 -10.48
CA HIS A 327 -2.46 -14.76 -9.57
C HIS A 327 -2.80 -16.03 -8.81
N LEU A 328 -1.76 -16.80 -8.41
CA LEU A 328 -1.91 -17.71 -7.29
C LEU A 328 -1.99 -16.90 -6.00
N ALA A 329 -2.96 -17.23 -5.16
CA ALA A 329 -3.25 -16.56 -3.90
C ALA A 329 -3.38 -17.60 -2.77
N SER A 330 -2.88 -17.23 -1.60
CA SER A 330 -3.08 -17.99 -0.37
C SER A 330 -3.43 -17.06 0.78
N GLN A 331 -3.96 -17.60 1.85
CA GLN A 331 -4.22 -16.86 3.07
C GLN A 331 -3.51 -17.54 4.22
N VAL A 332 -2.68 -16.80 4.95
CA VAL A 332 -2.04 -17.27 6.20
C VAL A 332 -2.71 -16.54 7.35
N CYS A 333 -3.22 -17.30 8.31
CA CYS A 333 -3.93 -16.77 9.48
C CYS A 333 -3.26 -17.24 10.76
N GLY A 334 -3.34 -16.41 11.82
CA GLY A 334 -2.86 -16.74 13.15
C GLY A 334 -3.58 -15.94 14.23
N GLN A 335 -3.31 -16.25 15.49
CA GLN A 335 -3.78 -15.49 16.65
C GLN A 335 -2.56 -14.92 17.37
N LEU A 336 -2.49 -13.59 17.57
CA LEU A 336 -1.38 -12.95 18.29
C LEU A 336 -1.15 -13.59 19.64
N ALA A 337 0.11 -13.81 19.96
CA ALA A 337 0.52 -14.30 21.26
C ALA A 337 0.25 -13.25 22.36
N PRO A 338 0.01 -13.67 23.63
CA PRO A 338 -0.11 -12.73 24.73
C PRO A 338 1.11 -11.81 24.85
N GLY A 339 0.88 -10.51 24.80
CA GLY A 339 1.94 -9.49 24.85
C GLY A 339 2.45 -9.02 23.48
N ALA A 340 2.12 -9.72 22.39
CA ALA A 340 2.37 -9.23 21.04
C ALA A 340 1.26 -8.26 20.62
N GLY A 341 1.64 -7.18 19.91
CA GLY A 341 0.74 -6.16 19.40
C GLY A 341 0.67 -6.13 17.87
N ILE A 342 -0.13 -5.20 17.37
CA ILE A 342 -0.33 -5.00 15.91
C ILE A 342 0.98 -4.68 15.20
N TRP A 343 1.89 -3.97 15.86
CA TRP A 343 3.19 -3.59 15.30
C TRP A 343 4.18 -4.76 15.27
N ASP A 344 4.07 -5.72 16.19
CA ASP A 344 4.83 -6.98 16.11
C ASP A 344 4.38 -7.79 14.89
N ALA A 345 3.06 -7.89 14.66
CA ALA A 345 2.53 -8.55 13.47
C ALA A 345 2.99 -7.86 12.17
N PHE A 346 2.94 -6.52 12.13
CA PHE A 346 3.42 -5.77 10.98
C PHE A 346 4.91 -5.98 10.75
N ALA A 347 5.74 -5.86 11.79
CA ALA A 347 7.19 -6.05 11.71
C ALA A 347 7.58 -7.45 11.21
N ALA A 348 6.86 -8.49 11.63
CA ALA A 348 7.13 -9.87 11.26
C ALA A 348 7.03 -10.07 9.74
N VAL A 349 5.95 -9.61 9.12
CA VAL A 349 5.68 -9.86 7.69
C VAL A 349 6.15 -8.73 6.77
N PHE A 350 6.44 -7.54 7.29
CA PHE A 350 6.87 -6.40 6.48
C PHE A 350 8.39 -6.43 6.18
N PRO A 351 8.78 -6.13 4.94
CA PRO A 351 7.95 -6.00 3.76
C PRO A 351 7.45 -7.37 3.31
N ALA A 352 6.34 -7.40 2.55
CA ALA A 352 5.82 -8.65 2.04
C ALA A 352 6.90 -9.41 1.25
N VAL A 353 6.99 -10.72 1.47
CA VAL A 353 7.95 -11.60 0.77
C VAL A 353 7.73 -11.58 -0.75
N THR A 354 6.48 -11.37 -1.17
CA THR A 354 6.04 -11.23 -2.56
C THR A 354 6.52 -9.94 -3.23
N ALA A 355 7.05 -9.01 -2.44
CA ALA A 355 7.62 -7.73 -2.90
C ALA A 355 9.09 -7.54 -2.52
N SER A 356 9.71 -8.49 -1.84
CA SER A 356 11.13 -8.47 -1.44
C SER A 356 11.89 -9.70 -1.93
N GLY A 357 11.76 -10.83 -1.28
CA GLY A 357 12.39 -12.11 -1.67
C GLY A 357 12.76 -12.99 -0.49
N VAL A 358 13.49 -14.06 -0.75
CA VAL A 358 13.80 -15.12 0.22
C VAL A 358 15.26 -15.57 0.07
N PRO A 359 16.06 -15.63 1.14
CA PRO A 359 15.85 -14.96 2.45
C PRO A 359 15.79 -13.43 2.29
N LYS A 360 15.06 -12.75 3.18
CA LYS A 360 14.84 -11.29 3.06
C LYS A 360 16.15 -10.49 3.04
N ASP A 361 17.11 -10.79 3.90
CA ASP A 361 18.40 -10.06 3.97
C ASP A 361 19.21 -10.17 2.69
N ALA A 362 19.31 -11.38 2.11
CA ALA A 362 19.97 -11.60 0.82
C ALA A 362 19.22 -10.86 -0.32
N ALA A 363 17.89 -10.87 -0.28
CA ALA A 363 17.06 -10.15 -1.24
C ALA A 363 17.25 -8.63 -1.14
N TYR A 364 17.32 -8.06 0.07
CA TYR A 364 17.61 -6.63 0.27
C TYR A 364 18.97 -6.24 -0.32
N ALA A 365 19.98 -7.06 -0.09
CA ALA A 365 21.31 -6.83 -0.67
C ALA A 365 21.30 -6.88 -2.20
N SER A 366 20.55 -7.81 -2.80
CA SER A 366 20.39 -7.92 -4.26
C SER A 366 19.62 -6.73 -4.83
N ILE A 367 18.51 -6.31 -4.18
CA ILE A 367 17.71 -5.13 -4.56
C ILE A 367 18.61 -3.89 -4.60
N ARG A 368 19.37 -3.61 -3.55
CA ARG A 368 20.28 -2.45 -3.50
C ARG A 368 21.37 -2.47 -4.56
N ARG A 369 21.80 -3.64 -5.04
CA ARG A 369 22.79 -3.75 -6.11
C ARG A 369 22.22 -3.51 -7.50
N HIS A 370 20.98 -3.93 -7.72
CA HIS A 370 20.41 -4.01 -9.06
C HIS A 370 19.36 -2.95 -9.37
N GLU A 371 18.83 -2.27 -8.34
CA GLU A 371 17.87 -1.18 -8.54
C GLU A 371 18.53 0.19 -8.30
N PRO A 372 18.27 1.18 -9.17
CA PRO A 372 18.76 2.53 -8.94
C PRO A 372 17.90 3.24 -7.86
N GLY A 373 18.55 3.75 -6.82
CA GLY A 373 17.91 4.56 -5.79
C GLY A 373 16.98 3.80 -4.83
N THR A 374 16.22 4.55 -4.07
CA THR A 374 15.26 4.03 -3.08
C THR A 374 13.95 3.57 -3.73
N ARG A 375 13.24 2.69 -3.06
CA ARG A 375 11.90 2.27 -3.47
C ARG A 375 10.81 3.21 -3.02
N GLY A 376 11.01 3.85 -1.86
CA GLY A 376 10.01 4.72 -1.24
C GLY A 376 8.72 3.96 -0.94
N LEU A 377 7.59 4.45 -1.44
CA LEU A 377 6.31 3.78 -1.25
C LEU A 377 6.19 2.44 -2.00
N TYR A 378 6.86 2.26 -3.14
CA TYR A 378 6.78 1.01 -3.89
C TYR A 378 7.24 -0.18 -3.04
N SER A 379 6.46 -1.25 -2.97
CA SER A 379 6.69 -2.41 -2.10
C SER A 379 6.66 -2.10 -0.59
N GLY A 380 6.29 -0.87 -0.21
CA GLY A 380 5.93 -0.48 1.14
C GLY A 380 4.46 -0.80 1.44
N ALA A 381 3.85 -0.07 2.36
CA ALA A 381 2.45 -0.24 2.72
C ALA A 381 1.71 1.10 2.83
N VAL A 382 0.43 1.14 2.40
CA VAL A 382 -0.54 2.13 2.87
C VAL A 382 -1.41 1.44 3.90
N LEU A 383 -1.62 2.09 5.04
CA LEU A 383 -2.22 1.42 6.18
C LEU A 383 -3.16 2.32 6.99
N THR A 384 -4.05 1.65 7.72
CA THR A 384 -4.88 2.24 8.75
C THR A 384 -4.65 1.53 10.08
N VAL A 385 -4.67 2.31 11.16
CA VAL A 385 -4.55 1.82 12.54
C VAL A 385 -5.57 2.55 13.39
N ASP A 386 -6.17 1.88 14.37
CA ASP A 386 -7.10 2.54 15.27
C ASP A 386 -6.83 2.27 16.77
N HIS A 387 -7.56 2.99 17.61
CA HIS A 387 -7.44 2.98 19.07
C HIS A 387 -7.81 1.65 19.73
N ILE A 388 -8.53 0.77 19.04
CA ILE A 388 -8.89 -0.57 19.57
C ILE A 388 -7.90 -1.65 19.16
N GLY A 389 -6.82 -1.27 18.46
CA GLY A 389 -5.77 -2.19 18.03
C GLY A 389 -6.09 -2.96 16.76
N GLU A 390 -6.88 -2.37 15.86
CA GLU A 390 -7.01 -2.87 14.49
C GLU A 390 -5.92 -2.26 13.60
N LEU A 391 -5.41 -3.07 12.69
CA LEU A 391 -4.47 -2.65 11.65
C LEU A 391 -4.87 -3.31 10.32
N ASP A 392 -4.87 -2.53 9.24
CA ASP A 392 -5.04 -3.02 7.87
C ASP A 392 -3.97 -2.37 7.00
N ALA A 393 -3.09 -3.17 6.38
CA ALA A 393 -1.95 -2.70 5.60
C ALA A 393 -1.98 -3.31 4.19
N ALA A 394 -2.22 -2.45 3.20
CA ALA A 394 -2.17 -2.77 1.78
C ALA A 394 -0.74 -2.72 1.25
N LEU A 395 -0.31 -3.72 0.50
CA LEU A 395 0.96 -3.68 -0.21
C LEU A 395 0.92 -2.63 -1.33
N VAL A 396 1.89 -1.72 -1.38
CA VAL A 396 1.93 -0.69 -2.42
C VAL A 396 2.48 -1.27 -3.72
N LEU A 397 1.58 -1.65 -4.58
CA LEU A 397 1.81 -2.15 -5.94
C LEU A 397 0.74 -1.58 -6.89
N ARG A 398 1.00 -1.63 -8.20
CA ARG A 398 0.06 -1.14 -9.24
C ARG A 398 -0.35 0.30 -8.95
N SER A 399 0.64 1.15 -8.85
CA SER A 399 0.52 2.51 -8.36
C SER A 399 1.18 3.49 -9.30
N ALA A 400 0.64 4.71 -9.31
CA ALA A 400 1.32 5.90 -9.84
C ALA A 400 1.71 6.80 -8.67
N TYR A 401 2.84 7.46 -8.81
CA TYR A 401 3.44 8.32 -7.79
C TYR A 401 3.76 9.66 -8.39
N ARG A 402 3.63 10.73 -7.59
CA ARG A 402 4.12 12.07 -7.93
C ARG A 402 4.82 12.70 -6.73
N LYS A 403 6.01 13.22 -6.97
CA LYS A 403 6.79 13.96 -5.98
C LYS A 403 7.59 15.04 -6.69
N ASP A 404 7.59 16.25 -6.13
CA ASP A 404 8.34 17.40 -6.67
C ASP A 404 8.07 17.65 -8.17
N GLY A 405 6.81 17.47 -8.62
CA GLY A 405 6.38 17.63 -10.01
C GLY A 405 6.76 16.46 -10.94
N HIS A 406 7.49 15.48 -10.47
CA HIS A 406 7.87 14.29 -11.24
C HIS A 406 6.87 13.15 -10.99
N THR A 407 6.33 12.59 -12.07
CA THR A 407 5.38 11.47 -12.04
C THR A 407 5.99 10.20 -12.61
N TRP A 408 5.78 9.06 -11.95
CA TRP A 408 6.28 7.75 -12.41
C TRP A 408 5.37 6.59 -12.03
N LEU A 409 5.53 5.50 -12.76
CA LEU A 409 5.03 4.16 -12.42
C LEU A 409 6.20 3.27 -12.02
N ARG A 410 5.92 2.20 -11.24
CA ARG A 410 6.93 1.19 -10.89
C ARG A 410 6.30 -0.19 -10.80
N ALA A 411 6.95 -1.18 -11.39
CA ALA A 411 6.56 -2.58 -11.24
C ALA A 411 7.78 -3.51 -11.25
N GLY A 412 7.63 -4.68 -10.64
CA GLY A 412 8.66 -5.70 -10.57
C GLY A 412 8.11 -7.10 -10.76
N ALA A 413 9.00 -8.03 -11.04
CA ALA A 413 8.71 -9.45 -11.16
C ALA A 413 9.53 -10.28 -10.17
N GLY A 414 9.01 -11.48 -9.84
CA GLY A 414 9.64 -12.44 -8.95
C GLY A 414 10.67 -13.30 -9.68
N ILE A 415 11.95 -13.08 -9.40
CA ILE A 415 13.05 -13.77 -10.02
C ILE A 415 13.44 -14.98 -9.18
N VAL A 416 13.47 -16.14 -9.80
CA VAL A 416 13.95 -17.43 -9.27
C VAL A 416 14.95 -18.07 -10.22
N GLY A 417 15.59 -19.16 -9.84
CA GLY A 417 16.67 -19.78 -10.63
C GLY A 417 16.31 -20.17 -12.08
N HIS A 418 15.03 -20.32 -12.39
CA HIS A 418 14.53 -20.66 -13.73
C HIS A 418 13.91 -19.46 -14.47
N SER A 419 14.00 -18.25 -13.93
CA SER A 419 13.51 -17.03 -14.57
C SER A 419 14.31 -16.70 -15.84
N THR A 420 13.61 -16.13 -16.83
CA THR A 420 14.24 -15.62 -18.06
C THR A 420 14.04 -14.11 -18.15
N PRO A 421 15.05 -13.33 -18.55
CA PRO A 421 14.96 -11.87 -18.63
C PRO A 421 13.78 -11.37 -19.47
N GLU A 422 13.49 -12.08 -20.56
CA GLU A 422 12.41 -11.75 -21.48
C GLU A 422 11.04 -11.88 -20.78
N ARG A 423 10.80 -12.98 -20.08
CA ARG A 423 9.52 -13.23 -19.43
C ARG A 423 9.32 -12.30 -18.23
N GLU A 424 10.38 -12.06 -17.44
CA GLU A 424 10.26 -11.18 -16.27
C GLU A 424 10.06 -9.72 -16.70
N PHE A 425 10.65 -9.28 -17.81
CA PHE A 425 10.37 -7.97 -18.39
C PHE A 425 8.91 -7.86 -18.83
N GLU A 426 8.41 -8.84 -19.58
CA GLU A 426 7.01 -8.89 -20.02
C GLU A 426 6.05 -8.84 -18.82
N GLU A 427 6.35 -9.58 -17.75
CA GLU A 427 5.56 -9.56 -16.52
C GLU A 427 5.50 -8.16 -15.88
N THR A 428 6.61 -7.40 -15.93
CA THR A 428 6.56 -6.00 -15.48
C THR A 428 5.68 -5.14 -16.37
N CYS A 429 5.65 -5.36 -17.68
CA CYS A 429 4.75 -4.65 -18.61
C CYS A 429 3.29 -4.98 -18.28
N GLU A 430 2.93 -6.26 -18.14
CA GLU A 430 1.59 -6.72 -17.76
C GLU A 430 1.11 -6.05 -16.45
N LYS A 431 2.00 -5.91 -15.47
CA LYS A 431 1.70 -5.25 -14.19
C LYS A 431 1.58 -3.74 -14.30
N LEU A 432 2.44 -3.07 -15.07
CA LEU A 432 2.37 -1.63 -15.30
C LEU A 432 1.08 -1.23 -16.02
N GLU A 433 0.62 -2.04 -16.99
CA GLU A 433 -0.60 -1.79 -17.73
C GLU A 433 -1.85 -1.70 -16.87
N SER A 434 -1.85 -2.28 -15.66
CA SER A 434 -2.95 -2.13 -14.70
C SER A 434 -3.19 -0.68 -14.25
N VAL A 435 -2.22 0.22 -14.47
CA VAL A 435 -2.30 1.66 -14.20
C VAL A 435 -2.09 2.46 -15.47
N ALA A 436 -1.09 2.13 -16.27
CA ALA A 436 -0.66 2.87 -17.46
C ALA A 436 -1.79 3.09 -18.48
N ARG A 437 -2.75 2.16 -18.56
CA ARG A 437 -3.92 2.26 -19.46
C ARG A 437 -4.93 3.33 -19.04
N TYR A 438 -4.89 3.77 -17.79
CA TYR A 438 -5.92 4.60 -17.18
C TYR A 438 -5.43 5.99 -16.79
N LEU A 439 -4.21 6.38 -17.20
CA LEU A 439 -3.67 7.70 -16.94
C LEU A 439 -4.54 8.77 -17.61
N VAL A 440 -5.02 9.72 -16.84
CA VAL A 440 -5.83 10.85 -17.31
C VAL A 440 -4.96 12.10 -17.31
N PRO A 441 -4.77 12.76 -18.46
CA PRO A 441 -4.03 14.02 -18.51
C PRO A 441 -4.66 15.10 -17.63
N ALA A 442 -3.82 15.93 -17.00
CA ALA A 442 -4.29 17.16 -16.37
C ALA A 442 -4.86 18.11 -17.41
N ARG A 443 -5.84 18.94 -17.04
CA ARG A 443 -6.37 19.98 -17.93
C ARG A 443 -5.38 21.13 -18.05
N GLU A 444 -5.27 21.72 -19.22
CA GLU A 444 -4.39 22.88 -19.47
C GLU A 444 -4.73 24.10 -18.59
N GLU A 445 -5.90 24.15 -17.95
CA GLU A 445 -6.32 25.24 -17.06
C GLU A 445 -5.85 25.03 -15.61
N ASP A 446 -5.35 23.85 -15.28
CA ASP A 446 -4.91 23.46 -13.90
C ASP A 446 -3.38 23.43 -13.77
N ALA A 447 -2.61 23.84 -14.80
CA ALA A 447 -1.14 23.80 -14.86
C ALA A 447 -0.48 25.14 -14.44
#